data_ff3b8c52a50cccce065e1b16e0517891
#
_entry.id   ff3b8c52a50cccce065e1b16e0517891
#
_cell.length_a   1.000
_cell.length_b   1.000
_cell.length_c   1.000
_cell.angle_alpha   90.00
_cell.angle_beta   90.00
_cell.angle_gamma   90.00
#
_symmetry.space_group_name_H-M   'P 1'
#
loop_
_entity.id
_entity.type
_entity.pdbx_description
1 polymer ?
#
loop_
_entity_poly.entity_id
_entity_poly.type
_entity_poly.pdbx_seq_one_letter_code
_entity_poly.pdbx_strand_id
1 'polypeptide(L)'
;MKTYTPKINDYVRWEKGKFSVEGWVYFVDQSYITIEIGVKCKDNEDIKHCPIHKKTHTLVVCFPEYYHQLKYVRTRNCVYDDYDQK
;
A
#
# COMPACT_ATOMS: atom_id res chain seq x y z
N MET A 1 22.56 -12.49 1.31
CA MET A 1 21.44 -12.10 0.45
C MET A 1 20.88 -10.76 0.89
N LYS A 2 20.51 -9.97 -0.08
CA LYS A 2 19.96 -8.65 0.23
C LYS A 2 18.47 -8.74 0.50
N THR A 3 18.03 -8.06 1.55
CA THR A 3 16.62 -7.94 1.82
C THR A 3 16.04 -6.83 0.95
N TYR A 4 14.86 -7.08 0.41
CA TYR A 4 14.16 -6.06 -0.38
C TYR A 4 13.94 -4.81 0.48
N THR A 5 14.22 -3.66 -0.09
CA THR A 5 13.98 -2.38 0.58
C THR A 5 12.80 -1.70 -0.11
N PRO A 6 11.66 -1.55 0.57
CA PRO A 6 10.48 -0.96 -0.04
C PRO A 6 10.68 0.51 -0.40
N LYS A 7 10.04 0.93 -1.49
CA LYS A 7 10.06 2.32 -1.92
C LYS A 7 8.65 2.78 -2.16
N ILE A 8 8.42 4.08 -2.03
CA ILE A 8 7.10 4.66 -2.30
C ILE A 8 6.66 4.26 -3.70
N ASN A 9 5.39 3.90 -3.82
CA ASN A 9 4.75 3.48 -5.06
C ASN A 9 5.09 2.06 -5.51
N ASP A 10 5.82 1.30 -4.70
CA ASP A 10 5.96 -0.13 -4.95
C ASP A 10 4.68 -0.85 -4.52
N TYR A 11 4.29 -1.86 -5.29
CA TYR A 11 3.21 -2.75 -4.89
C TYR A 11 3.85 -3.99 -4.30
N VAL A 12 3.50 -4.31 -3.07
CA VAL A 12 4.14 -5.40 -2.35
C VAL A 12 3.09 -6.32 -1.75
N ARG A 13 3.48 -7.57 -1.54
CA ARG A 13 2.69 -8.55 -0.81
C ARG A 13 3.42 -8.89 0.47
N TRP A 14 2.72 -8.85 1.58
CA TRP A 14 3.29 -9.18 2.90
C TRP A 14 2.64 -10.46 3.37
N GLU A 15 3.44 -11.49 3.52
CA GLU A 15 2.99 -12.80 3.98
C GLU A 15 3.71 -13.16 5.26
N LYS A 16 2.96 -13.53 6.28
CA LYS A 16 3.50 -13.93 7.57
C LYS A 16 2.58 -14.99 8.16
N GLY A 17 2.98 -16.26 8.06
CA GLY A 17 2.13 -17.35 8.51
C GLY A 17 0.82 -17.35 7.73
N LYS A 18 -0.29 -17.22 8.45
CA LYS A 18 -1.61 -17.15 7.82
C LYS A 18 -2.00 -15.74 7.44
N PHE A 19 -1.21 -14.74 7.86
CA PHE A 19 -1.47 -13.35 7.55
C PHE A 19 -0.97 -13.07 6.14
N SER A 20 -1.80 -12.44 5.33
CA SER A 20 -1.41 -12.06 3.98
C SER A 20 -2.19 -10.82 3.57
N VAL A 21 -1.46 -9.77 3.23
CA VAL A 21 -2.05 -8.54 2.69
C VAL A 21 -1.17 -8.07 1.55
N GLU A 22 -1.73 -7.24 0.70
CA GLU A 22 -0.96 -6.65 -0.37
C GLU A 22 -1.47 -5.26 -0.65
N GLY A 23 -0.61 -4.39 -1.16
CA GLY A 23 -0.97 -3.03 -1.43
C GLY A 23 0.22 -2.22 -1.85
N TRP A 24 -0.03 -0.91 -1.94
CA TRP A 24 0.99 0.04 -2.38
C TRP A 24 1.74 0.59 -1.19
N VAL A 25 3.07 0.71 -1.31
CA VAL A 25 3.86 1.39 -0.31
C VAL A 25 3.47 2.86 -0.37
N TYR A 26 2.87 3.36 0.68
CA TYR A 26 2.28 4.69 0.73
C TYR A 26 3.21 5.72 1.35
N PHE A 27 3.95 5.32 2.39
CA PHE A 27 4.83 6.21 3.13
C PHE A 27 6.08 5.44 3.52
N VAL A 28 7.24 6.07 3.37
CA VAL A 28 8.51 5.45 3.71
C VAL A 28 9.25 6.36 4.68
N ASP A 29 9.70 5.80 5.78
CA ASP A 29 10.48 6.50 6.77
C ASP A 29 11.61 5.57 7.23
N GLN A 30 12.57 6.12 7.97
CA GLN A 30 13.67 5.30 8.46
C GLN A 30 13.21 4.25 9.47
N SER A 31 12.12 4.56 10.19
CA SER A 31 11.63 3.70 11.26
C SER A 31 10.62 2.66 10.82
N TYR A 32 9.90 2.94 9.71
CA TYR A 32 8.87 2.02 9.23
C TYR A 32 8.36 2.48 7.87
N ILE A 33 7.53 1.64 7.26
CA ILE A 33 6.78 2.02 6.07
C ILE A 33 5.31 1.74 6.33
N THR A 34 4.43 2.36 5.54
CA THR A 34 3.02 2.00 5.55
C THR A 34 2.64 1.45 4.18
N ILE A 35 1.74 0.48 4.20
CA ILE A 35 1.24 -0.16 3.00
C ILE A 35 -0.26 0.09 2.93
N GLU A 36 -0.70 0.69 1.83
CA GLU A 36 -2.12 0.96 1.63
C GLU A 36 -2.78 -0.29 1.07
N ILE A 37 -3.62 -0.93 1.88
CA ILE A 37 -4.23 -2.20 1.50
C ILE A 37 -5.69 -2.05 1.07
N GLY A 38 -6.23 -0.83 1.15
CA GLY A 38 -7.59 -0.61 0.69
C GLY A 38 -7.99 0.83 0.77
N VAL A 39 -8.98 1.19 -0.03
CA VAL A 39 -9.57 2.53 -0.03
C VAL A 39 -11.07 2.36 -0.03
N LYS A 40 -11.74 3.05 0.88
CA LYS A 40 -13.19 2.99 1.01
C LYS A 40 -13.77 4.39 1.00
N CYS A 41 -14.98 4.51 0.47
CA CYS A 41 -15.72 5.77 0.55
C CYS A 41 -16.51 5.80 1.85
N LYS A 42 -16.44 6.91 2.58
CA LYS A 42 -17.13 7.05 3.86
C LYS A 42 -18.64 6.89 3.74
N ASP A 43 -19.18 7.24 2.58
CA ASP A 43 -20.63 7.21 2.36
C ASP A 43 -21.10 5.92 1.72
N ASN A 44 -20.25 4.90 1.68
CA ASN A 44 -20.58 3.62 1.06
C ASN A 44 -20.88 3.73 -0.44
N GLU A 45 -20.38 4.80 -1.06
CA GLU A 45 -20.54 4.98 -2.49
C GLU A 45 -19.46 4.22 -3.24
N ASP A 46 -19.70 4.04 -4.53
CA ASP A 46 -18.70 3.45 -5.41
C ASP A 46 -17.42 4.28 -5.31
N ILE A 47 -16.30 3.59 -5.13
CA ILE A 47 -15.01 4.23 -4.99
C ILE A 47 -14.69 5.14 -6.18
N LYS A 48 -15.16 4.77 -7.37
CA LYS A 48 -14.92 5.54 -8.59
C LYS A 48 -15.61 6.89 -8.57
N HIS A 49 -16.70 7.01 -7.84
CA HIS A 49 -17.48 8.23 -7.78
C HIS A 49 -17.31 8.99 -6.49
N CYS A 50 -16.46 8.49 -5.61
CA CYS A 50 -16.27 9.08 -4.30
C CYS A 50 -15.26 10.24 -4.38
N PRO A 51 -15.62 11.43 -3.89
CA PRO A 51 -14.65 12.52 -3.83
C PRO A 51 -13.44 12.12 -2.98
N ILE A 52 -12.29 12.62 -3.35
CA ILE A 52 -11.06 12.26 -2.64
C ILE A 52 -11.15 12.55 -1.14
N HIS A 53 -11.75 13.66 -0.76
CA HIS A 53 -11.83 14.02 0.66
C HIS A 53 -12.72 13.08 1.47
N LYS A 54 -13.54 12.26 0.81
CA LYS A 54 -14.38 11.27 1.50
C LYS A 54 -13.80 9.88 1.49
N LYS A 55 -12.66 9.67 0.83
CA LYS A 55 -12.04 8.37 0.79
C LYS A 55 -11.28 8.08 2.08
N THR A 56 -11.40 6.87 2.55
CA THR A 56 -10.68 6.40 3.73
C THR A 56 -9.66 5.35 3.29
N HIS A 57 -8.41 5.56 3.65
CA HIS A 57 -7.32 4.66 3.29
C HIS A 57 -7.00 3.76 4.47
N THR A 58 -6.90 2.47 4.21
CA THR A 58 -6.50 1.51 5.22
C THR A 58 -5.01 1.25 5.07
N LEU A 59 -4.25 1.56 6.10
CA LEU A 59 -2.80 1.44 6.08
C LEU A 59 -2.33 0.42 7.10
N VAL A 60 -1.33 -0.35 6.73
CA VAL A 60 -0.68 -1.30 7.62
C VAL A 60 0.77 -0.85 7.80
N VAL A 61 1.24 -0.85 9.05
CA VAL A 61 2.61 -0.46 9.34
C VAL A 61 3.51 -1.68 9.27
N CYS A 62 4.64 -1.54 8.60
CA CYS A 62 5.64 -2.60 8.50
C CYS A 62 6.99 -2.05 8.95
N PHE A 63 7.61 -2.72 9.91
CA PHE A 63 8.91 -2.30 10.42
C PHE A 63 10.03 -2.98 9.65
N PRO A 64 11.24 -2.39 9.65
CA PRO A 64 12.36 -2.93 8.86
C PRO A 64 12.68 -4.39 9.17
N GLU A 65 12.45 -4.82 10.40
CA GLU A 65 12.75 -6.20 10.78
C GLU A 65 11.86 -7.21 10.04
N TYR A 66 10.77 -6.74 9.41
CA TYR A 66 9.85 -7.59 8.66
C TYR A 66 9.98 -7.43 7.16
N TYR A 67 10.89 -6.59 6.68
CA TYR A 67 11.02 -6.36 5.24
C TYR A 67 11.33 -7.64 4.47
N HIS A 68 12.01 -8.59 5.11
CA HIS A 68 12.32 -9.87 4.46
C HIS A 68 11.07 -10.68 4.13
N GLN A 69 9.93 -10.34 4.71
CA GLN A 69 8.67 -11.02 4.46
C GLN A 69 7.88 -10.38 3.32
N LEU A 70 8.35 -9.24 2.82
CA LEU A 70 7.69 -8.55 1.73
C LEU A 70 8.14 -9.10 0.39
N LYS A 71 7.21 -9.19 -0.53
CA LYS A 71 7.51 -9.60 -1.90
C LYS A 71 7.16 -8.46 -2.84
N TYR A 72 8.14 -8.03 -3.62
CA TYR A 72 7.95 -6.97 -4.58
C TYR A 72 7.14 -7.49 -5.77
N VAL A 73 6.16 -6.72 -6.21
CA VAL A 73 5.35 -7.09 -7.36
C VAL A 73 5.59 -6.14 -8.53
N ARG A 74 5.41 -4.84 -8.30
CA ARG A 74 5.58 -3.85 -9.37
C ARG A 74 5.65 -2.46 -8.76
N THR A 75 5.95 -1.49 -9.60
CA THR A 75 6.05 -0.08 -9.19
C THR A 75 5.18 0.77 -10.10
N ARG A 76 4.44 1.71 -9.53
CA ARG A 76 3.66 2.68 -10.31
C ARG A 76 4.39 4.00 -10.35
N ASN A 77 4.02 4.86 -11.32
CA ASN A 77 4.71 6.13 -11.48
C ASN A 77 4.32 7.17 -10.45
N CYS A 78 3.07 7.18 -10.06
CA CYS A 78 2.62 8.10 -9.02
C CYS A 78 1.39 7.53 -8.34
N VAL A 79 1.06 8.12 -7.18
CA VAL A 79 -0.01 7.62 -6.34
C VAL A 79 -1.38 7.67 -7.02
N TYR A 80 -1.55 8.52 -8.01
CA TYR A 80 -2.85 8.69 -8.66
C TYR A 80 -3.05 7.82 -9.90
N ASP A 81 -2.04 7.03 -10.27
CA ASP A 81 -2.17 6.19 -11.45
C ASP A 81 -3.35 5.25 -11.39
N ASP A 82 -3.68 4.76 -10.19
CA ASP A 82 -4.77 3.81 -10.02
C ASP A 82 -6.12 4.48 -9.81
N TYR A 83 -6.13 5.74 -9.38
CA TYR A 83 -7.36 6.42 -9.01
C TYR A 83 -7.95 7.24 -10.14
N ASP A 84 -7.13 7.62 -11.09
CA ASP A 84 -7.55 8.48 -12.19
C ASP A 84 -7.76 7.72 -13.47
N GLN A 85 -8.15 6.48 -13.36
CA GLN A 85 -8.43 5.67 -14.54
C GLN A 85 -9.67 6.20 -15.23
N LYS A 86 -9.54 6.47 -16.50
CA LYS A 86 -10.63 7.00 -17.31
C LYS A 86 -11.23 5.94 -18.17
#